data_07fd6ca0818042b91fcd45105750d54c
#
_entry.id   07fd6ca0818042b91fcd45105750d54c
#
_cell.length_a   1.000
_cell.length_b   1.000
_cell.length_c   1.000
_cell.angle_alpha   90.00
_cell.angle_beta   90.00
_cell.angle_gamma   90.00
#
_symmetry.space_group_name_H-M   'P 1'
#
loop_
_entity.id
_entity.type
_entity.pdbx_description
1 polymer ?
#
loop_
_entity_poly.entity_id
_entity_poly.type
_entity_poly.pdbx_seq_one_letter_code
_entity_poly.pdbx_strand_id
1 'polypeptide(L)'
;MKIVYNTILFTLLFLATSCDHSEKIDDIKLEISQNIFRNIDNNGGKITVAITSNSEWIIANSADWCIPDKYQGEGNDILTIKILANTKHANRQTNLIISAQGINQTIKISQQKG
;
A
#
# COMPACT_ATOMS: atom_id res chain seq x y z
N MET A 1 -11.88 -48.88 34.13
CA MET A 1 -11.98 -47.73 34.66
C MET A 1 -10.88 -46.80 34.40
N LYS A 2 -9.77 -47.17 34.54
CA LYS A 2 -8.75 -46.29 34.28
C LYS A 2 -8.70 -45.86 32.90
N ILE A 3 -9.22 -46.55 32.04
CA ILE A 3 -9.23 -46.20 30.70
C ILE A 3 -9.84 -44.94 30.42
N VAL A 4 -10.73 -44.65 31.14
CA VAL A 4 -11.47 -43.45 30.96
C VAL A 4 -10.65 -42.22 30.92
N TYR A 5 -9.79 -42.16 31.80
CA TYR A 5 -9.10 -40.94 31.85
C TYR A 5 -8.22 -40.73 30.71
N ASN A 6 -7.86 -41.66 30.08
CA ASN A 6 -6.99 -41.48 28.99
C ASN A 6 -7.61 -40.66 27.94
N THR A 7 -8.78 -40.99 27.70
CA THR A 7 -9.43 -40.28 26.67
C THR A 7 -9.54 -38.85 26.94
N ILE A 8 -9.74 -38.55 28.10
CA ILE A 8 -9.90 -37.23 28.44
C ILE A 8 -8.75 -36.42 28.08
N LEU A 9 -7.67 -36.87 28.40
CA LEU A 9 -6.57 -36.10 28.16
C LEU A 9 -6.35 -35.87 26.74
N PHE A 10 -6.69 -36.78 25.99
CA PHE A 10 -6.51 -36.61 24.65
C PHE A 10 -7.28 -35.48 24.08
N THR A 11 -8.43 -35.32 24.47
CA THR A 11 -9.24 -34.31 24.00
C THR A 11 -8.68 -33.00 24.21
N LEU A 12 -8.13 -32.78 25.28
CA LEU A 12 -7.71 -31.51 25.49
C LEU A 12 -6.63 -31.08 24.59
N LEU A 13 -5.82 -31.92 24.27
CA LEU A 13 -4.82 -31.61 23.47
C LEU A 13 -5.29 -31.10 22.18
N PHE A 14 -6.31 -31.63 21.70
CA PHE A 14 -6.84 -31.31 20.53
C PHE A 14 -7.29 -29.93 20.43
N LEU A 15 -7.82 -29.41 21.39
CA LEU A 15 -8.25 -28.11 21.35
C LEU A 15 -7.17 -27.17 21.22
N ALA A 16 -6.13 -27.42 21.79
CA ALA A 16 -5.02 -26.54 21.76
C ALA A 16 -4.59 -26.29 20.36
N THR A 17 -4.61 -27.25 19.59
CA THR A 17 -4.13 -27.06 18.27
C THR A 17 -5.03 -26.24 17.48
N SER A 18 -6.25 -26.30 17.74
CA SER A 18 -7.15 -25.56 16.91
C SER A 18 -6.91 -24.12 17.00
N CYS A 19 -6.41 -23.63 18.03
CA CYS A 19 -6.24 -22.25 18.10
C CYS A 19 -5.12 -21.79 17.30
N ASP A 20 -4.25 -22.59 17.05
CA ASP A 20 -3.11 -22.17 16.41
C ASP A 20 -3.29 -21.54 15.10
N HIS A 21 -4.17 -22.02 14.36
CA HIS A 21 -4.20 -21.48 13.14
C HIS A 21 -4.71 -20.18 13.01
N SER A 22 -5.30 -19.70 13.93
CA SER A 22 -5.87 -18.43 13.81
C SER A 22 -4.82 -17.42 13.61
N GLU A 23 -3.68 -17.67 14.05
CA GLU A 23 -2.77 -16.67 13.91
C GLU A 23 -2.11 -16.69 12.65
N LYS A 24 -2.49 -17.45 11.81
CA LYS A 24 -1.97 -17.42 10.58
C LYS A 24 -2.29 -16.23 9.87
N ILE A 25 -2.77 -15.22 10.42
CA ILE A 25 -3.06 -14.05 9.78
C ILE A 25 -1.88 -13.52 9.18
N ASP A 26 -1.90 -13.26 7.95
CA ASP A 26 -0.78 -12.74 7.26
C ASP A 26 -0.55 -11.33 7.62
N ASP A 27 0.66 -10.92 7.68
CA ASP A 27 0.99 -9.53 7.88
C ASP A 27 0.61 -8.78 6.63
N ILE A 28 0.14 -7.58 6.80
CA ILE A 28 -0.18 -6.74 5.68
C ILE A 28 1.10 -6.24 5.06
N LYS A 29 1.17 -6.34 3.75
CA LYS A 29 2.33 -5.92 3.01
C LYS A 29 1.93 -4.81 2.05
N LEU A 30 2.68 -3.73 2.03
CA LEU A 30 2.48 -2.65 1.09
C LEU A 30 3.83 -2.04 0.77
N GLU A 31 4.29 -2.26 -0.47
CA GLU A 31 5.57 -1.76 -0.94
C GLU A 31 5.39 -1.05 -2.25
N ILE A 32 6.26 -0.12 -2.54
CA ILE A 32 6.22 0.61 -3.80
C ILE A 32 7.61 0.62 -4.40
N SER A 33 7.66 0.66 -5.73
CA SER A 33 8.92 0.55 -6.44
C SER A 33 9.79 1.80 -6.31
N GLN A 34 9.17 2.96 -6.12
CA GLN A 34 9.91 4.20 -6.01
C GLN A 34 9.06 5.19 -5.23
N ASN A 35 9.65 5.90 -4.31
CA ASN A 35 8.90 6.81 -3.44
C ASN A 35 9.28 8.27 -3.59
N ILE A 36 10.24 8.59 -4.46
CA ILE A 36 10.63 9.97 -4.68
C ILE A 36 10.83 10.20 -6.17
N PHE A 37 10.15 11.21 -6.69
CA PHE A 37 10.30 11.64 -8.08
C PHE A 37 10.63 13.12 -8.05
N ARG A 38 11.83 13.46 -8.45
CA ARG A 38 12.32 14.83 -8.39
C ARG A 38 12.50 15.40 -9.76
N ASN A 39 12.44 16.70 -9.81
CA ASN A 39 12.79 17.45 -11.03
C ASN A 39 11.97 17.04 -12.24
N ILE A 40 10.71 16.79 -12.03
CA ILE A 40 9.84 16.49 -13.13
C ILE A 40 9.73 17.74 -13.99
N ASP A 41 9.80 17.55 -15.29
CA ASP A 41 9.81 18.65 -16.21
C ASP A 41 8.55 19.49 -16.09
N ASN A 42 8.67 20.77 -16.33
CA ASN A 42 7.53 21.66 -16.19
C ASN A 42 6.43 21.39 -17.22
N ASN A 43 6.73 20.68 -18.29
CA ASN A 43 5.69 20.33 -19.25
C ASN A 43 4.81 19.19 -18.74
N GLY A 44 5.21 18.55 -17.65
CA GLY A 44 4.46 17.44 -17.11
C GLY A 44 4.84 16.12 -17.71
N GLY A 45 3.97 15.15 -17.58
CA GLY A 45 4.24 13.81 -18.10
C GLY A 45 3.53 12.77 -17.28
N LYS A 46 4.05 11.56 -17.35
CA LYS A 46 3.50 10.44 -16.57
C LYS A 46 4.61 9.72 -15.86
N ILE A 47 4.33 9.26 -14.65
CA ILE A 47 5.24 8.42 -13.91
C ILE A 47 4.50 7.18 -13.51
N THR A 48 5.21 6.07 -13.33
CA THR A 48 4.59 4.82 -12.94
C THR A 48 5.23 4.30 -11.67
N VAL A 49 4.43 3.69 -10.83
CA VAL A 49 4.88 3.11 -9.59
C VAL A 49 4.29 1.72 -9.50
N ALA A 50 5.11 0.73 -9.22
CA ALA A 50 4.60 -0.62 -9.01
C ALA A 50 4.26 -0.77 -7.54
N ILE A 51 3.05 -1.23 -7.27
CA ILE A 51 2.56 -1.47 -5.92
C ILE A 51 2.59 -2.97 -5.70
N THR A 52 3.20 -3.40 -4.60
CA THR A 52 3.21 -4.79 -4.20
C THR A 52 2.46 -4.87 -2.88
N SER A 53 1.36 -5.60 -2.86
CA SER A 53 0.52 -5.67 -1.68
C SER A 53 -0.24 -6.97 -1.63
N ASN A 54 -0.60 -7.38 -0.44
CA ASN A 54 -1.48 -8.51 -0.23
C ASN A 54 -2.83 -8.05 0.34
N SER A 55 -3.15 -6.78 0.16
CA SER A 55 -4.34 -6.19 0.77
C SER A 55 -4.96 -5.18 -0.18
N GLU A 56 -6.14 -4.73 0.17
CA GLU A 56 -6.76 -3.61 -0.52
C GLU A 56 -6.03 -2.35 -0.08
N TRP A 57 -5.94 -1.39 -0.95
CA TRP A 57 -5.27 -0.13 -0.66
C TRP A 57 -6.03 1.04 -1.27
N ILE A 58 -5.83 2.21 -0.70
CA ILE A 58 -6.44 3.43 -1.19
C ILE A 58 -5.37 4.48 -1.34
N ILE A 59 -5.66 5.47 -2.14
CA ILE A 59 -4.72 6.55 -2.43
C ILE A 59 -5.32 7.87 -2.02
N ALA A 60 -4.58 8.67 -1.27
CA ALA A 60 -4.96 10.02 -0.90
C ALA A 60 -4.06 10.99 -1.65
N ASN A 61 -4.66 11.99 -2.23
CA ASN A 61 -3.94 12.97 -3.03
C ASN A 61 -4.59 14.32 -2.84
N SER A 62 -3.78 15.34 -2.55
CA SER A 62 -4.30 16.67 -2.31
C SER A 62 -3.97 17.66 -3.42
N ALA A 63 -3.20 17.27 -4.40
CA ALA A 63 -2.80 18.19 -5.47
C ALA A 63 -3.60 17.92 -6.73
N ASP A 64 -4.10 18.96 -7.34
CA ASP A 64 -4.89 18.80 -8.55
C ASP A 64 -4.05 18.65 -9.81
N TRP A 65 -2.75 18.80 -9.72
CA TRP A 65 -1.86 18.68 -10.86
C TRP A 65 -1.17 17.31 -10.92
N CYS A 66 -1.47 16.45 -9.97
CA CYS A 66 -0.88 15.14 -9.90
C CYS A 66 -2.04 14.16 -9.79
N ILE A 67 -2.31 13.43 -10.86
CA ILE A 67 -3.54 12.66 -10.98
C ILE A 67 -3.25 11.20 -11.16
N PRO A 68 -3.51 10.38 -10.15
CA PRO A 68 -3.34 8.93 -10.31
C PRO A 68 -4.48 8.38 -11.17
N ASP A 69 -4.21 7.31 -11.88
CA ASP A 69 -5.21 6.71 -12.74
C ASP A 69 -6.24 5.89 -11.96
N LYS A 70 -6.00 5.68 -10.69
CA LYS A 70 -6.97 5.02 -9.82
C LYS A 70 -6.69 5.45 -8.39
N TYR A 71 -7.71 5.40 -7.55
CA TYR A 71 -7.58 5.82 -6.15
C TYR A 71 -7.76 4.65 -5.18
N GLN A 72 -7.96 3.46 -5.68
CA GLN A 72 -8.05 2.28 -4.85
C GLN A 72 -7.75 1.05 -5.68
N GLY A 73 -7.37 -0.01 -5.03
CA GLY A 73 -7.07 -1.26 -5.70
C GLY A 73 -6.86 -2.36 -4.69
N GLU A 74 -6.46 -3.50 -5.18
CA GLU A 74 -6.22 -4.65 -4.33
C GLU A 74 -5.06 -5.43 -4.88
N GLY A 75 -4.15 -5.86 -4.02
CA GLY A 75 -3.02 -6.67 -4.45
C GLY A 75 -2.00 -5.88 -5.23
N ASN A 76 -1.25 -6.60 -6.04
CA ASN A 76 -0.20 -5.98 -6.85
C ASN A 76 -0.82 -5.25 -8.04
N ASP A 77 -0.28 -4.10 -8.35
CA ASP A 77 -0.81 -3.31 -9.45
C ASP A 77 0.23 -2.28 -9.89
N ILE A 78 -0.03 -1.65 -11.01
CA ILE A 78 0.81 -0.57 -11.51
C ILE A 78 -0.02 0.70 -11.45
N LEU A 79 0.51 1.70 -10.79
CA LEU A 79 -0.15 2.99 -10.68
C LEU A 79 0.51 3.95 -11.65
N THR A 80 -0.28 4.59 -12.49
CA THR A 80 0.22 5.61 -13.40
C THR A 80 -0.29 6.95 -12.90
N ILE A 81 0.61 7.89 -12.74
CA ILE A 81 0.28 9.21 -12.24
C ILE A 81 0.56 10.23 -13.33
N LYS A 82 -0.45 10.98 -13.69
CA LYS A 82 -0.31 12.00 -14.70
C LYS A 82 0.05 13.30 -14.01
N ILE A 83 1.10 13.96 -14.51
CA ILE A 83 1.57 15.22 -13.95
C ILE A 83 1.22 16.31 -14.96
N LEU A 84 0.46 17.28 -14.53
CA LEU A 84 0.06 18.37 -15.43
C LEU A 84 1.20 19.38 -15.56
N ALA A 85 1.15 20.21 -16.56
CA ALA A 85 2.17 21.22 -16.79
C ALA A 85 2.16 22.26 -15.67
N ASN A 86 3.33 22.72 -15.28
CA ASN A 86 3.47 23.78 -14.32
C ASN A 86 3.77 25.06 -15.07
N THR A 87 2.80 25.95 -15.12
CA THR A 87 2.97 27.19 -15.87
C THR A 87 3.35 28.36 -14.96
N LYS A 88 3.61 28.08 -13.68
CA LYS A 88 3.96 29.14 -12.74
C LYS A 88 5.46 29.22 -12.57
N HIS A 89 5.90 30.35 -12.04
CA HIS A 89 7.33 30.56 -11.88
C HIS A 89 7.86 30.05 -10.54
N ALA A 90 7.30 28.96 -10.05
CA ALA A 90 7.74 28.38 -8.80
C ALA A 90 7.70 26.86 -8.92
N ASN A 91 8.71 26.21 -8.36
CA ASN A 91 8.71 24.76 -8.25
C ASN A 91 7.56 24.37 -7.33
N ARG A 92 7.05 23.17 -7.52
CA ARG A 92 5.97 22.68 -6.66
C ARG A 92 6.19 21.23 -6.30
N GLN A 93 5.59 20.82 -5.20
CA GLN A 93 5.74 19.46 -4.76
C GLN A 93 4.49 19.00 -4.04
N THR A 94 4.29 17.72 -4.00
CA THR A 94 3.15 17.13 -3.29
C THR A 94 3.53 15.73 -2.84
N ASN A 95 2.70 15.21 -1.94
CA ASN A 95 2.84 13.84 -1.49
C ASN A 95 1.57 13.10 -1.84
N LEU A 96 1.75 11.89 -2.34
CA LEU A 96 0.63 11.02 -2.61
C LEU A 96 0.79 9.86 -1.66
N ILE A 97 -0.24 9.51 -0.93
CA ILE A 97 -0.14 8.52 0.13
C ILE A 97 -0.98 7.31 -0.22
N ILE A 98 -0.35 6.13 -0.20
CA ILE A 98 -1.05 4.87 -0.41
C ILE A 98 -1.16 4.21 0.95
N SER A 99 -2.37 3.79 1.31
CA SER A 99 -2.63 3.21 2.63
C SER A 99 -3.30 1.86 2.51
N ALA A 100 -2.83 0.91 3.30
CA ALA A 100 -3.41 -0.42 3.38
C ALA A 100 -3.47 -0.82 4.84
N GLN A 101 -4.65 -0.82 5.41
CA GLN A 101 -4.87 -1.27 6.79
C GLN A 101 -3.84 -0.73 7.79
N GLY A 102 -3.67 0.55 7.79
CA GLY A 102 -2.78 1.19 8.76
C GLY A 102 -1.34 1.34 8.31
N ILE A 103 -0.95 0.75 7.20
CA ILE A 103 0.39 0.91 6.66
C ILE A 103 0.32 1.95 5.55
N ASN A 104 1.20 2.92 5.60
CA ASN A 104 1.22 4.00 4.62
C ASN A 104 2.53 4.03 3.87
N GLN A 105 2.46 4.30 2.58
CA GLN A 105 3.63 4.59 1.77
C GLN A 105 3.42 5.95 1.14
N THR A 106 4.42 6.80 1.21
CA THR A 106 4.31 8.15 0.68
C THR A 106 5.18 8.30 -0.56
N ILE A 107 4.60 8.84 -1.62
CA ILE A 107 5.32 9.13 -2.84
C ILE A 107 5.48 10.64 -2.89
N LYS A 108 6.72 11.11 -2.93
CA LYS A 108 6.99 12.55 -2.99
C LYS A 108 7.28 12.92 -4.43
N ILE A 109 6.62 13.94 -4.89
CA ILE A 109 6.70 14.35 -6.30
C ILE A 109 7.02 15.83 -6.35
N SER A 110 8.08 16.19 -7.05
CA SER A 110 8.51 17.57 -7.19
C SER A 110 8.62 17.92 -8.66
N GLN A 111 8.04 19.04 -9.05
CA GLN A 111 8.04 19.50 -10.43
C GLN A 111 8.66 20.87 -10.54
N GLN A 112 9.41 21.07 -11.62
CA GLN A 112 10.10 22.33 -11.84
C GLN A 112 9.17 23.41 -12.29
N LYS A 113 9.56 24.64 -12.04
CA LYS A 113 8.79 25.83 -12.43
C LYS A 113 8.79 25.97 -13.95
N GLY A 114 7.77 26.59 -14.41
CA GLY A 114 7.63 26.89 -15.83
C GLY A 114 8.42 28.10 -16.25
#